data_ab73af9e7af17ba509bcdc17f8fbe283
#
_entry.id   ab73af9e7af17ba509bcdc17f8fbe283
#
_cell.length_a   1.000
_cell.length_b   1.000
_cell.length_c   1.000
_cell.angle_alpha   90.00
_cell.angle_beta   90.00
_cell.angle_gamma   90.00
#
_symmetry.space_group_name_H-M   'P 1'
#
loop_
_entity.id
_entity.type
_entity.pdbx_description
1 polymer ?
#
loop_
_entity_poly.entity_id
_entity_poly.type
_entity_poly.pdbx_seq_one_letter_code
_entity_poly.pdbx_strand_id
1 'polypeptide(L)'
;MKKLILSLFLAVSLLMGSAVQAQCFPTQPKTAAFAIGGTSTYKNQVLWLTWGSTLANVAQYPYGRHDQALGENATSYASIDVGGGRYLCVEAIITGITGSDIKSYAPGNYSGDSMDDMYNIGGVGSSNKLVNGIRNGTNGGNVTFRLTCRATLEGAPVKLSGMVIGDAESLAPAEFFNATADGKWTIVEMHKNLNVTGSYDVRKVDVTATRQRIEFVKGNDNNTAAVSFLTFNETAYSPTNFDVTFDVTLKGSGLTAIALGLLPPGVDGGDAPASYGAPLHMIDKLALSSDGIASSASATEATTNLNTAAYAPGGLIPPTAGFLGTVAPDTDPGPQYSYDAMGDNNNGSAGVLEEDAWPDIYKSFSYKAHYMPGNIINATIPYKGIENAYISGWIDFNQNGVFDESERVTVSAPANQTSVVLTWQVSVSRVIRSTYVRLRYAKNRADILSPTSSTPGGEVEDHRIYIQGPTISNPTIENRARRK
;
A
#
# COMPACT_ATOMS: atom_id res chain seq x y z
N MET A 1 -23.17 -68.10 -20.17
CA MET A 1 -22.99 -67.38 -18.92
C MET A 1 -21.75 -66.53 -19.00
N LYS A 2 -21.86 -65.27 -19.41
CA LYS A 2 -20.74 -64.33 -19.48
C LYS A 2 -20.78 -63.47 -18.23
N LYS A 3 -19.76 -63.54 -17.40
CA LYS A 3 -19.60 -62.68 -16.23
C LYS A 3 -19.04 -61.32 -16.69
N LEU A 4 -19.82 -60.29 -16.44
CA LEU A 4 -19.43 -58.90 -16.65
C LEU A 4 -18.66 -58.44 -15.43
N ILE A 5 -17.36 -58.14 -15.58
CA ILE A 5 -16.54 -57.55 -14.55
C ILE A 5 -16.65 -56.03 -14.71
N LEU A 6 -17.32 -55.38 -13.76
CA LEU A 6 -17.45 -53.94 -13.68
C LEU A 6 -16.24 -53.37 -12.91
N SER A 7 -15.30 -52.80 -13.63
CA SER A 7 -14.15 -52.09 -13.02
C SER A 7 -14.58 -50.72 -12.52
N LEU A 8 -14.65 -50.58 -11.20
CA LEU A 8 -14.94 -49.33 -10.54
C LEU A 8 -13.64 -48.52 -10.49
N PHE A 9 -13.46 -47.55 -11.36
CA PHE A 9 -12.40 -46.57 -11.25
C PHE A 9 -12.79 -45.55 -10.16
N LEU A 10 -12.17 -45.69 -9.00
CA LEU A 10 -12.26 -44.72 -7.92
C LEU A 10 -11.33 -43.54 -8.27
N ALA A 11 -11.90 -42.52 -8.88
CA ALA A 11 -11.21 -41.23 -9.08
C ALA A 11 -11.13 -40.57 -7.69
N VAL A 12 -9.98 -40.71 -7.04
CA VAL A 12 -9.60 -39.90 -5.90
C VAL A 12 -9.23 -38.54 -6.46
N SER A 13 -10.19 -37.64 -6.55
CA SER A 13 -9.92 -36.21 -6.73
C SER A 13 -9.24 -35.73 -5.42
N LEU A 14 -7.94 -35.54 -5.48
CA LEU A 14 -7.25 -34.70 -4.52
C LEU A 14 -7.87 -33.30 -4.64
N LEU A 15 -8.82 -32.99 -3.79
CA LEU A 15 -9.16 -31.64 -3.43
C LEU A 15 -7.94 -31.06 -2.71
N MET A 16 -6.98 -30.55 -3.46
CA MET A 16 -6.13 -29.51 -2.94
C MET A 16 -7.07 -28.36 -2.61
N GLY A 17 -7.43 -28.27 -1.34
CA GLY A 17 -8.05 -27.08 -0.81
C GLY A 17 -7.09 -25.92 -0.97
N SER A 18 -7.10 -25.26 -2.13
CA SER A 18 -6.73 -23.87 -2.20
C SER A 18 -7.64 -23.20 -1.19
N ALA A 19 -7.09 -22.75 -0.07
CA ALA A 19 -7.78 -21.80 0.77
C ALA A 19 -8.17 -20.66 -0.17
N VAL A 20 -9.45 -20.60 -0.53
CA VAL A 20 -10.00 -19.44 -1.22
C VAL A 20 -9.82 -18.32 -0.20
N GLN A 21 -8.76 -17.55 -0.34
CA GLN A 21 -8.61 -16.33 0.42
C GLN A 21 -9.86 -15.52 0.10
N ALA A 22 -10.58 -15.17 1.14
CA ALA A 22 -11.84 -14.47 0.98
C ALA A 22 -11.55 -13.17 0.25
N GLN A 23 -11.99 -13.08 -0.99
CA GLN A 23 -11.95 -11.85 -1.77
C GLN A 23 -12.83 -10.85 -1.02
N CYS A 24 -12.29 -9.72 -0.58
CA CYS A 24 -13.11 -8.72 0.05
C CYS A 24 -13.93 -7.96 -1.01
N PHE A 25 -15.15 -7.68 -0.65
CA PHE A 25 -16.10 -7.00 -1.51
C PHE A 25 -16.54 -5.68 -0.87
N PRO A 26 -17.02 -4.71 -1.65
CA PRO A 26 -17.48 -3.42 -1.13
C PRO A 26 -18.61 -3.53 -0.10
N THR A 27 -19.33 -4.64 -0.11
CA THR A 27 -20.43 -4.92 0.80
C THR A 27 -19.99 -5.56 2.12
N GLN A 28 -18.70 -5.89 2.27
CA GLN A 28 -18.23 -6.41 3.56
C GLN A 28 -18.24 -5.28 4.60
N PRO A 29 -18.75 -5.58 5.80
CA PRO A 29 -18.73 -4.60 6.89
C PRO A 29 -17.31 -4.20 7.20
N LYS A 30 -17.09 -2.92 7.47
CA LYS A 30 -15.77 -2.37 7.82
C LYS A 30 -15.73 -2.10 9.31
N THR A 31 -14.64 -2.52 9.95
CA THR A 31 -14.36 -2.22 11.36
C THR A 31 -13.04 -1.46 11.52
N ALA A 32 -12.48 -0.98 10.41
CA ALA A 32 -11.36 -0.05 10.38
C ALA A 32 -11.69 1.11 9.45
N ALA A 33 -11.19 2.31 9.72
CA ALA A 33 -11.53 3.50 8.96
C ALA A 33 -10.38 4.51 8.89
N PHE A 34 -10.29 5.23 7.78
CA PHE A 34 -9.49 6.44 7.69
C PHE A 34 -10.16 7.59 8.43
N ALA A 35 -9.37 8.52 8.94
CA ALA A 35 -9.89 9.73 9.53
C ALA A 35 -10.53 10.63 8.46
N ILE A 36 -11.72 11.16 8.78
CA ILE A 36 -12.45 12.12 7.94
C ILE A 36 -12.13 13.58 8.31
N GLY A 37 -11.40 13.78 9.40
CA GLY A 37 -11.00 15.08 9.93
C GLY A 37 -9.81 14.97 10.87
N GLY A 38 -9.39 16.09 11.41
CA GLY A 38 -8.24 16.19 12.29
C GLY A 38 -7.10 17.02 11.69
N THR A 39 -6.08 17.30 12.51
CA THR A 39 -4.96 18.20 12.15
C THR A 39 -3.73 17.49 11.65
N SER A 40 -3.62 16.15 11.79
CA SER A 40 -2.48 15.42 11.27
C SER A 40 -2.43 15.51 9.74
N THR A 41 -1.22 15.70 9.20
CA THR A 41 -0.96 15.65 7.77
C THR A 41 -1.10 14.25 7.19
N TYR A 42 -1.04 13.22 8.04
CA TYR A 42 -1.13 11.82 7.65
C TYR A 42 -2.52 11.20 7.86
N LYS A 43 -3.52 11.99 8.22
CA LYS A 43 -4.85 11.48 8.57
C LYS A 43 -5.49 10.61 7.49
N ASN A 44 -5.19 10.88 6.21
CA ASN A 44 -5.72 10.12 5.09
C ASN A 44 -4.93 8.83 4.79
N GLN A 45 -3.80 8.62 5.46
CA GLN A 45 -2.92 7.47 5.24
C GLN A 45 -3.05 6.40 6.31
N VAL A 46 -3.55 6.77 7.49
CA VAL A 46 -3.69 5.85 8.62
C VAL A 46 -5.05 5.20 8.61
N LEU A 47 -5.06 3.89 8.43
CA LEU A 47 -6.24 3.07 8.58
C LEU A 47 -6.38 2.67 10.05
N TRP A 48 -7.21 3.38 10.80
CA TRP A 48 -7.42 3.11 12.22
C TRP A 48 -8.24 1.86 12.45
N LEU A 49 -7.73 0.97 13.28
CA LEU A 49 -8.39 -0.26 13.69
C LEU A 49 -9.46 0.06 14.74
N THR A 50 -10.67 -0.41 14.52
CA THR A 50 -11.78 -0.26 15.47
C THR A 50 -12.24 -1.63 15.96
N TRP A 51 -12.71 -1.70 17.20
CA TRP A 51 -12.95 -2.95 17.90
C TRP A 51 -14.34 -2.99 18.55
N GLY A 52 -14.76 -4.19 18.93
CA GLY A 52 -16.02 -4.41 19.67
C GLY A 52 -17.26 -4.53 18.81
N SER A 53 -17.17 -4.32 17.50
CA SER A 53 -18.23 -4.69 16.57
C SER A 53 -18.02 -6.11 16.04
N THR A 54 -19.11 -6.76 15.69
CA THR A 54 -19.13 -8.08 15.05
C THR A 54 -19.78 -7.94 13.67
N LEU A 55 -19.63 -8.95 12.81
CA LEU A 55 -20.31 -8.99 11.52
C LEU A 55 -21.83 -8.80 11.64
N ALA A 56 -22.41 -9.24 12.75
CA ALA A 56 -23.86 -9.15 13.00
C ALA A 56 -24.33 -7.74 13.36
N ASN A 57 -23.45 -6.89 13.91
CA ASN A 57 -23.84 -5.57 14.43
C ASN A 57 -23.04 -4.40 13.85
N VAL A 58 -22.09 -4.65 12.97
CA VAL A 58 -21.22 -3.59 12.40
C VAL A 58 -22.00 -2.51 11.63
N ALA A 59 -23.15 -2.85 11.05
CA ALA A 59 -24.01 -1.86 10.41
C ALA A 59 -24.54 -0.82 11.42
N GLN A 60 -24.75 -1.22 12.66
CA GLN A 60 -25.17 -0.34 13.75
C GLN A 60 -23.95 0.38 14.39
N TYR A 61 -22.79 -0.27 14.41
CA TYR A 61 -21.57 0.23 15.04
C TYR A 61 -20.39 0.20 14.06
N PRO A 62 -20.41 1.02 13.01
CA PRO A 62 -19.41 0.97 11.94
C PRO A 62 -18.00 1.39 12.40
N TYR A 63 -17.91 2.11 13.51
CA TYR A 63 -16.64 2.60 14.08
C TYR A 63 -16.27 1.88 15.38
N GLY A 64 -16.73 0.64 15.54
CA GLY A 64 -16.52 -0.12 16.75
C GLY A 64 -17.51 0.22 17.85
N ARG A 65 -17.34 -0.41 19.00
CA ARG A 65 -18.24 -0.29 20.13
C ARG A 65 -17.46 -0.26 21.44
N HIS A 66 -17.69 0.77 22.25
CA HIS A 66 -17.01 0.94 23.53
C HIS A 66 -17.32 -0.19 24.52
N ASP A 67 -16.34 -0.50 25.38
CA ASP A 67 -16.43 -1.39 26.56
C ASP A 67 -16.91 -2.83 26.26
N GLN A 68 -16.60 -3.32 25.06
CA GLN A 68 -16.89 -4.71 24.70
C GLN A 68 -15.70 -5.59 25.01
N ALA A 69 -15.95 -6.75 25.60
CA ALA A 69 -14.91 -7.77 25.79
C ALA A 69 -14.34 -8.20 24.43
N LEU A 70 -13.03 -8.22 24.33
CA LEU A 70 -12.31 -8.72 23.17
C LEU A 70 -11.67 -10.06 23.54
N GLY A 71 -11.98 -11.10 22.78
CA GLY A 71 -11.43 -12.42 22.96
C GLY A 71 -10.46 -12.80 21.88
N GLU A 72 -9.98 -14.06 21.95
CA GLU A 72 -9.22 -14.67 20.87
C GLU A 72 -9.97 -14.54 19.54
N ASN A 73 -9.23 -14.24 18.48
CA ASN A 73 -9.73 -14.01 17.13
C ASN A 73 -10.65 -12.78 16.96
N ALA A 74 -10.65 -11.85 17.92
CA ALA A 74 -11.26 -10.56 17.66
C ALA A 74 -10.55 -9.88 16.48
N THR A 75 -11.34 -9.41 15.51
CA THR A 75 -10.84 -8.94 14.22
C THR A 75 -11.27 -7.51 13.95
N SER A 76 -10.35 -6.72 13.42
CA SER A 76 -10.62 -5.45 12.76
C SER A 76 -10.21 -5.54 11.30
N TYR A 77 -11.05 -5.06 10.38
CA TYR A 77 -10.74 -5.16 8.95
C TYR A 77 -11.37 -4.03 8.13
N ALA A 78 -10.78 -3.81 6.96
CA ALA A 78 -11.29 -2.89 5.97
C ALA A 78 -11.22 -3.49 4.56
N SER A 79 -12.11 -2.99 3.73
CA SER A 79 -12.08 -3.14 2.29
C SER A 79 -11.90 -1.74 1.71
N ILE A 80 -10.74 -1.48 1.13
CA ILE A 80 -10.37 -0.17 0.58
C ILE A 80 -10.57 -0.27 -0.94
N ASP A 81 -11.42 0.59 -1.50
CA ASP A 81 -11.56 0.71 -2.95
C ASP A 81 -10.28 1.36 -3.52
N VAL A 82 -9.60 0.62 -4.37
CA VAL A 82 -8.40 1.08 -5.08
C VAL A 82 -8.70 1.39 -6.56
N GLY A 83 -9.99 1.53 -6.88
CA GLY A 83 -10.47 1.87 -8.21
C GLY A 83 -10.68 0.64 -9.11
N GLY A 84 -11.37 0.87 -10.24
CA GLY A 84 -11.68 -0.19 -11.20
C GLY A 84 -12.52 -1.35 -10.66
N GLY A 85 -13.21 -1.16 -9.52
CA GLY A 85 -13.97 -2.21 -8.85
C GLY A 85 -13.09 -3.22 -8.09
N ARG A 86 -11.85 -2.85 -7.77
CA ARG A 86 -10.88 -3.67 -7.04
C ARG A 86 -10.72 -3.18 -5.61
N TYR A 87 -10.41 -4.10 -4.72
CA TYR A 87 -10.36 -3.82 -3.29
C TYR A 87 -9.09 -4.37 -2.65
N LEU A 88 -8.41 -3.50 -1.92
CA LEU A 88 -7.37 -3.88 -0.97
C LEU A 88 -8.04 -4.29 0.34
N CYS A 89 -7.83 -5.53 0.76
CA CYS A 89 -8.32 -6.05 2.02
C CYS A 89 -7.24 -5.92 3.08
N VAL A 90 -7.58 -5.34 4.21
CA VAL A 90 -6.69 -5.24 5.37
C VAL A 90 -7.37 -5.87 6.58
N GLU A 91 -6.66 -6.71 7.30
CA GLU A 91 -7.16 -7.44 8.47
C GLU A 91 -6.14 -7.40 9.60
N ALA A 92 -6.62 -7.24 10.82
CA ALA A 92 -5.84 -7.38 12.05
C ALA A 92 -6.58 -8.30 13.02
N ILE A 93 -5.89 -9.33 13.52
CA ILE A 93 -6.48 -10.38 14.37
C ILE A 93 -5.75 -10.40 15.71
N ILE A 94 -6.50 -10.39 16.81
CA ILE A 94 -5.99 -10.53 18.17
C ILE A 94 -5.90 -12.01 18.52
N THR A 95 -4.75 -12.42 19.04
CA THR A 95 -4.50 -13.79 19.54
C THR A 95 -3.56 -13.76 20.74
N GLY A 96 -3.46 -14.89 21.47
CA GLY A 96 -2.48 -15.08 22.53
C GLY A 96 -2.66 -14.14 23.72
N ILE A 97 -3.89 -13.85 24.11
CA ILE A 97 -4.20 -12.99 25.25
C ILE A 97 -3.73 -13.64 26.53
N THR A 98 -2.87 -12.95 27.28
CA THR A 98 -2.37 -13.40 28.58
C THR A 98 -2.41 -12.28 29.61
N GLY A 99 -2.56 -12.63 30.89
CA GLY A 99 -2.73 -11.65 31.97
C GLY A 99 -4.20 -11.32 32.21
N SER A 100 -4.54 -10.03 32.29
CA SER A 100 -5.93 -9.61 32.39
C SER A 100 -6.66 -9.69 31.06
N ASP A 101 -7.99 -9.59 31.11
CA ASP A 101 -8.82 -9.43 29.91
C ASP A 101 -8.54 -8.08 29.23
N ILE A 102 -8.99 -7.97 27.98
CA ILE A 102 -8.96 -6.72 27.20
C ILE A 102 -10.37 -6.35 26.74
N LYS A 103 -10.56 -5.06 26.58
CA LYS A 103 -11.82 -4.50 26.09
C LYS A 103 -11.56 -3.45 25.02
N SER A 104 -12.54 -3.26 24.16
CA SER A 104 -12.56 -2.12 23.25
C SER A 104 -12.73 -0.81 24.02
N TYR A 105 -12.12 0.24 23.50
CA TYR A 105 -12.15 1.56 24.12
C TYR A 105 -12.46 2.65 23.10
N ALA A 106 -13.42 3.49 23.41
CA ALA A 106 -13.73 4.67 22.60
C ALA A 106 -13.24 5.92 23.34
N PRO A 107 -12.08 6.46 22.97
CA PRO A 107 -11.46 7.60 23.68
C PRO A 107 -12.33 8.84 23.76
N GLY A 108 -13.23 9.03 22.83
CA GLY A 108 -14.14 10.17 22.83
C GLY A 108 -15.07 10.28 24.04
N ASN A 109 -15.07 9.28 24.93
CA ASN A 109 -15.72 9.37 26.24
C ASN A 109 -14.82 10.00 27.31
N TYR A 110 -13.54 10.22 27.00
CA TYR A 110 -12.57 10.84 27.85
C TYR A 110 -12.17 12.21 27.28
N SER A 111 -12.24 13.26 28.07
CA SER A 111 -11.96 14.62 27.60
C SER A 111 -10.49 15.03 27.77
N GLY A 112 -9.66 14.11 28.18
CA GLY A 112 -8.28 14.35 28.57
C GLY A 112 -7.22 14.01 27.56
N ASP A 113 -7.56 13.50 26.38
CA ASP A 113 -6.58 13.25 25.34
C ASP A 113 -6.75 14.20 24.16
N SER A 114 -5.67 14.41 23.42
CA SER A 114 -5.64 15.30 22.25
C SER A 114 -5.57 14.52 20.94
N MET A 115 -5.69 13.21 20.98
CA MET A 115 -5.57 12.39 19.79
C MET A 115 -6.72 12.64 18.80
N ASP A 116 -7.91 12.93 19.30
CA ASP A 116 -9.08 13.25 18.49
C ASP A 116 -8.98 14.60 17.75
N ASP A 117 -8.13 15.50 18.20
CA ASP A 117 -7.80 16.71 17.47
C ASP A 117 -6.94 16.42 16.24
N MET A 118 -6.18 15.34 16.27
CA MET A 118 -5.29 14.94 15.16
C MET A 118 -5.97 14.00 14.16
N TYR A 119 -6.77 13.06 14.65
CA TYR A 119 -7.40 12.03 13.85
C TYR A 119 -8.86 11.84 14.23
N ASN A 120 -9.76 12.24 13.38
CA ASN A 120 -11.20 12.15 13.59
C ASN A 120 -11.84 11.21 12.57
N ILE A 121 -12.28 10.03 13.00
CA ILE A 121 -12.96 9.06 12.14
C ILE A 121 -14.49 9.18 12.12
N GLY A 122 -15.05 10.22 12.72
CA GLY A 122 -16.51 10.40 12.81
C GLY A 122 -17.17 9.66 13.98
N GLY A 123 -16.43 8.90 14.68
CA GLY A 123 -16.52 8.31 15.97
C GLY A 123 -17.79 7.72 16.55
N VAL A 124 -17.66 7.35 17.80
CA VAL A 124 -18.66 6.72 18.68
C VAL A 124 -18.97 7.68 19.84
N GLY A 125 -20.22 7.97 20.10
CA GLY A 125 -20.62 8.86 21.19
C GLY A 125 -20.73 10.33 20.82
N SER A 126 -21.23 11.16 21.73
CA SER A 126 -21.67 12.53 21.44
C SER A 126 -20.52 13.53 21.17
N SER A 127 -19.36 13.30 21.72
CA SER A 127 -18.16 14.12 21.50
C SER A 127 -17.08 13.35 20.74
N ASN A 128 -17.37 12.17 20.31
CA ASN A 128 -16.38 11.24 19.84
C ASN A 128 -16.01 11.49 18.41
N LYS A 129 -14.78 11.77 18.22
CA LYS A 129 -14.13 12.01 16.94
C LYS A 129 -12.98 11.05 16.72
N LEU A 130 -12.72 10.18 17.69
CA LEU A 130 -11.57 9.33 17.76
C LEU A 130 -11.81 7.92 17.28
N VAL A 131 -10.69 7.28 17.04
CA VAL A 131 -10.59 5.85 16.80
C VAL A 131 -10.94 5.06 18.05
N ASN A 132 -11.51 3.89 17.85
CA ASN A 132 -11.79 2.96 18.91
C ASN A 132 -10.55 2.09 19.18
N GLY A 133 -9.97 2.22 20.37
CA GLY A 133 -8.75 1.53 20.78
C GLY A 133 -9.00 0.23 21.55
N ILE A 134 -7.94 -0.24 22.18
CA ILE A 134 -7.93 -1.41 23.08
C ILE A 134 -7.42 -0.97 24.45
N ARG A 135 -8.11 -1.36 25.51
CA ARG A 135 -7.71 -1.12 26.89
C ARG A 135 -7.56 -2.42 27.68
N ASN A 136 -6.82 -2.37 28.80
CA ASN A 136 -6.89 -3.42 29.80
C ASN A 136 -8.32 -3.52 30.34
N GLY A 137 -8.84 -4.72 30.50
CA GLY A 137 -10.20 -4.97 30.93
C GLY A 137 -10.44 -4.68 32.42
N THR A 138 -9.39 -4.80 33.23
CA THR A 138 -9.41 -4.62 34.67
C THR A 138 -8.54 -3.45 35.06
N ASN A 139 -9.02 -2.60 35.94
CA ASN A 139 -8.27 -1.45 36.48
C ASN A 139 -6.95 -1.94 37.13
N GLY A 140 -5.84 -1.34 36.70
CA GLY A 140 -4.49 -1.74 37.10
C GLY A 140 -3.98 -3.04 36.46
N GLY A 141 -4.76 -3.64 35.56
CA GLY A 141 -4.42 -4.91 34.95
C GLY A 141 -3.25 -4.81 33.95
N ASN A 142 -2.43 -5.86 33.97
CA ASN A 142 -1.39 -6.08 32.94
C ASN A 142 -1.88 -7.11 31.97
N VAL A 143 -1.73 -6.84 30.69
CA VAL A 143 -2.10 -7.77 29.62
C VAL A 143 -1.10 -7.73 28.49
N THR A 144 -0.85 -8.88 27.91
CA THR A 144 -0.14 -9.01 26.65
C THR A 144 -1.03 -9.75 25.67
N PHE A 145 -1.04 -9.31 24.42
CA PHE A 145 -1.74 -9.96 23.34
C PHE A 145 -0.93 -9.81 22.05
N ARG A 146 -1.23 -10.64 21.08
CA ARG A 146 -0.61 -10.61 19.77
C ARG A 146 -1.57 -10.05 18.73
N LEU A 147 -1.08 -9.18 17.88
CA LEU A 147 -1.75 -8.83 16.63
C LEU A 147 -1.02 -9.46 15.46
N THR A 148 -1.80 -10.07 14.58
CA THR A 148 -1.34 -10.49 13.25
C THR A 148 -2.09 -9.64 12.23
N CYS A 149 -1.36 -8.89 11.40
CA CYS A 149 -1.93 -8.01 10.39
C CYS A 149 -1.50 -8.49 9.01
N ARG A 150 -2.43 -8.40 8.07
CA ARG A 150 -2.21 -8.77 6.68
C ARG A 150 -2.98 -7.87 5.74
N ALA A 151 -2.52 -7.80 4.49
CA ALA A 151 -3.25 -7.18 3.40
C ALA A 151 -3.24 -8.08 2.17
N THR A 152 -4.32 -8.02 1.39
CA THR A 152 -4.42 -8.72 0.10
C THR A 152 -5.06 -7.82 -0.93
N LEU A 153 -4.57 -7.87 -2.16
CA LEU A 153 -5.21 -7.28 -3.32
C LEU A 153 -5.69 -8.40 -4.23
N GLU A 154 -6.99 -8.45 -4.50
CA GLU A 154 -7.60 -9.52 -5.31
C GLU A 154 -7.23 -10.94 -4.84
N GLY A 155 -7.01 -11.10 -3.53
CA GLY A 155 -6.61 -12.36 -2.91
C GLY A 155 -5.10 -12.62 -2.93
N ALA A 156 -4.31 -11.84 -3.64
CA ALA A 156 -2.85 -11.93 -3.58
C ALA A 156 -2.30 -11.15 -2.36
N PRO A 157 -1.38 -11.73 -1.57
CA PRO A 157 -0.77 -11.03 -0.46
C PRO A 157 0.00 -9.79 -0.91
N VAL A 158 -0.17 -8.69 -0.18
CA VAL A 158 0.60 -7.45 -0.35
C VAL A 158 1.17 -6.98 0.98
N LYS A 159 2.26 -6.22 0.95
CA LYS A 159 2.89 -5.71 2.14
C LYS A 159 2.15 -4.49 2.68
N LEU A 160 1.92 -4.47 3.99
CA LEU A 160 1.56 -3.25 4.71
C LEU A 160 2.81 -2.36 4.84
N SER A 161 2.68 -1.08 4.62
CA SER A 161 3.82 -0.15 4.69
C SER A 161 4.29 0.09 6.12
N GLY A 162 3.39 0.03 7.09
CA GLY A 162 3.74 0.26 8.49
C GLY A 162 2.55 0.18 9.43
N MET A 163 2.78 0.64 10.66
CA MET A 163 1.73 0.77 11.65
C MET A 163 1.85 2.09 12.40
N VAL A 164 0.75 2.46 13.04
CA VAL A 164 0.66 3.60 13.94
C VAL A 164 0.21 3.14 15.31
N ILE A 165 0.91 3.59 16.33
CA ILE A 165 0.54 3.38 17.73
C ILE A 165 0.33 4.74 18.36
N GLY A 166 -0.77 4.91 19.05
CA GLY A 166 -1.09 6.13 19.80
C GLY A 166 -1.63 5.83 21.19
N ASP A 167 -1.45 6.80 22.06
CA ASP A 167 -2.12 6.84 23.34
C ASP A 167 -3.59 7.19 23.11
N ALA A 168 -4.50 6.32 23.46
CA ALA A 168 -5.94 6.54 23.32
C ALA A 168 -6.57 7.13 24.59
N GLU A 169 -5.77 7.31 25.61
CA GLU A 169 -6.10 7.94 26.88
C GLU A 169 -4.83 8.60 27.43
N SER A 170 -4.90 9.54 28.32
CA SER A 170 -3.72 10.11 28.97
C SER A 170 -2.94 9.04 29.74
N LEU A 171 -1.68 8.84 29.39
CA LEU A 171 -0.81 7.87 30.06
C LEU A 171 -0.35 8.42 31.42
N ALA A 172 -0.74 7.75 32.51
CA ALA A 172 -0.25 8.06 33.84
C ALA A 172 1.24 7.71 34.03
N PRO A 173 1.96 8.31 34.98
CA PRO A 173 3.39 8.05 35.17
C PRO A 173 3.77 6.59 35.43
N ALA A 174 2.86 5.80 36.00
CA ALA A 174 3.06 4.37 36.29
C ALA A 174 2.54 3.43 35.19
N GLU A 175 1.92 3.97 34.18
CA GLU A 175 1.39 3.26 33.04
C GLU A 175 2.43 3.14 31.93
N PHE A 176 2.32 2.10 31.12
CA PHE A 176 3.05 2.00 29.87
C PHE A 176 2.34 1.09 28.87
N PHE A 177 2.68 1.27 27.62
CA PHE A 177 2.41 0.28 26.59
C PHE A 177 3.59 0.12 25.66
N ASN A 178 3.67 -1.02 25.03
CA ASN A 178 4.70 -1.32 24.04
C ASN A 178 4.20 -2.27 22.97
N ALA A 179 4.92 -2.27 21.84
CA ALA A 179 4.78 -3.29 20.81
C ALA A 179 6.14 -3.82 20.39
N THR A 180 6.23 -5.15 20.23
CA THR A 180 7.46 -5.85 19.85
C THR A 180 7.22 -6.63 18.56
N ALA A 181 8.07 -6.42 17.55
CA ALA A 181 7.98 -7.11 16.27
C ALA A 181 9.33 -7.65 15.82
N ASP A 182 9.29 -8.65 14.93
CA ASP A 182 10.47 -9.04 14.18
C ASP A 182 10.78 -7.97 13.13
N GLY A 183 12.06 -7.65 12.98
CA GLY A 183 12.53 -6.56 12.14
C GLY A 183 12.94 -5.33 12.95
N LYS A 184 13.29 -4.29 12.22
CA LYS A 184 13.70 -2.99 12.77
C LYS A 184 12.65 -1.95 12.44
N TRP A 185 12.25 -1.20 13.43
CA TRP A 185 11.24 -0.18 13.31
C TRP A 185 11.88 1.17 12.99
N THR A 186 11.29 1.89 12.07
CA THR A 186 11.65 3.27 11.76
C THR A 186 10.50 4.17 12.17
N ILE A 187 10.78 5.18 13.00
CA ILE A 187 9.76 6.12 13.44
C ILE A 187 9.63 7.21 12.37
N VAL A 188 8.44 7.33 11.81
CA VAL A 188 8.14 8.28 10.74
C VAL A 188 7.53 9.57 11.29
N GLU A 189 6.63 9.48 12.24
CA GLU A 189 6.03 10.63 12.92
C GLU A 189 5.94 10.36 14.42
N MET A 190 6.20 11.38 15.20
CA MET A 190 5.86 11.44 16.61
C MET A 190 5.21 12.77 16.91
N HIS A 191 4.08 12.75 17.61
CA HIS A 191 3.37 13.95 17.98
C HIS A 191 3.06 13.95 19.48
N LYS A 192 3.22 15.11 20.07
CA LYS A 192 2.86 15.37 21.46
C LYS A 192 2.17 16.72 21.56
N ASN A 193 1.21 16.84 22.47
CA ASN A 193 0.65 18.13 22.79
C ASN A 193 1.69 18.99 23.52
N LEU A 194 2.25 19.97 22.82
CA LEU A 194 3.29 20.86 23.35
C LEU A 194 2.78 21.89 24.37
N ASN A 195 1.49 22.00 24.56
CA ASN A 195 0.92 22.93 25.55
C ASN A 195 0.95 22.39 26.98
N VAL A 196 1.47 21.17 27.15
CA VAL A 196 1.51 20.49 28.45
C VAL A 196 2.95 20.26 28.88
N THR A 197 3.27 20.67 30.10
CA THR A 197 4.57 20.42 30.71
C THR A 197 4.63 19.04 31.34
N GLY A 198 5.67 18.30 31.07
CA GLY A 198 5.91 16.96 31.59
C GLY A 198 6.73 16.11 30.63
N SER A 199 7.36 15.07 31.14
CA SER A 199 8.13 14.16 30.30
C SER A 199 7.25 13.03 29.79
N TYR A 200 7.36 12.74 28.52
CA TYR A 200 6.78 11.58 27.86
C TYR A 200 7.89 10.95 27.05
N ASP A 201 8.21 9.69 27.28
CA ASP A 201 9.28 9.00 26.60
C ASP A 201 8.74 7.97 25.61
N VAL A 202 9.24 8.03 24.39
CA VAL A 202 9.12 6.94 23.40
C VAL A 202 10.50 6.34 23.20
N ARG A 203 10.62 5.03 23.34
CA ARG A 203 11.90 4.30 23.31
C ARG A 203 11.89 3.22 22.26
N LYS A 204 13.01 3.07 21.55
CA LYS A 204 13.29 1.89 20.72
C LYS A 204 14.28 1.01 21.47
N VAL A 205 13.93 -0.26 21.67
CA VAL A 205 14.74 -1.22 22.41
C VAL A 205 15.00 -2.43 21.53
N ASP A 206 16.28 -2.78 21.31
CA ASP A 206 16.64 -4.02 20.66
C ASP A 206 16.44 -5.18 21.64
N VAL A 207 15.43 -6.01 21.40
CA VAL A 207 15.13 -7.20 22.21
C VAL A 207 16.05 -8.35 21.81
N THR A 208 16.28 -8.49 20.51
CA THR A 208 17.26 -9.42 19.91
C THR A 208 17.90 -8.75 18.69
N ALA A 209 18.78 -9.44 18.01
CA ALA A 209 19.39 -8.94 16.76
C ALA A 209 18.34 -8.66 15.66
N THR A 210 17.20 -9.35 15.68
CA THR A 210 16.14 -9.23 14.65
C THR A 210 14.83 -8.68 15.19
N ARG A 211 14.68 -8.55 16.51
CA ARG A 211 13.42 -8.13 17.16
C ARG A 211 13.61 -6.80 17.87
N GLN A 212 12.74 -5.86 17.63
CA GLN A 212 12.76 -4.55 18.25
C GLN A 212 11.43 -4.22 18.90
N ARG A 213 11.49 -3.52 20.02
CA ARG A 213 10.33 -3.02 20.76
C ARG A 213 10.29 -1.49 20.73
N ILE A 214 9.10 -0.95 20.54
CA ILE A 214 8.80 0.44 20.83
C ILE A 214 8.04 0.51 22.17
N GLU A 215 8.40 1.44 23.01
CA GLU A 215 7.82 1.63 24.34
C GLU A 215 7.36 3.07 24.53
N PHE A 216 6.18 3.23 25.09
CA PHE A 216 5.64 4.50 25.55
C PHE A 216 5.59 4.48 27.07
N VAL A 217 6.30 5.38 27.69
CA VAL A 217 6.52 5.40 29.16
C VAL A 217 6.58 6.82 29.69
N LYS A 218 6.49 6.95 31.01
CA LYS A 218 6.57 8.23 31.71
C LYS A 218 5.52 9.23 31.27
N GLY A 219 4.30 8.81 31.18
CA GLY A 219 3.17 9.70 30.95
C GLY A 219 3.03 10.72 32.09
N ASN A 220 2.19 11.71 31.92
CA ASN A 220 2.04 12.82 32.85
C ASN A 220 0.61 13.19 33.22
N ASP A 221 -0.37 12.39 32.83
CA ASP A 221 -1.81 12.59 33.10
C ASP A 221 -2.40 13.94 32.63
N ASN A 222 -1.75 14.63 31.73
CA ASN A 222 -2.12 16.01 31.38
C ASN A 222 -2.48 16.15 29.91
N ASN A 223 -3.51 15.47 29.44
CA ASN A 223 -4.02 15.62 28.07
C ASN A 223 -2.93 15.48 26.99
N THR A 224 -2.00 14.56 27.19
CA THR A 224 -0.89 14.33 26.30
C THR A 224 -1.15 13.11 25.48
N ALA A 225 -1.24 13.25 24.18
CA ALA A 225 -1.27 12.14 23.25
C ALA A 225 0.09 12.05 22.55
N ALA A 226 0.67 10.86 22.48
CA ALA A 226 1.81 10.57 21.63
C ALA A 226 1.38 9.58 20.57
N VAL A 227 1.69 9.88 19.32
CA VAL A 227 1.44 9.03 18.16
C VAL A 227 2.76 8.72 17.49
N SER A 228 3.04 7.46 17.26
CA SER A 228 4.25 7.00 16.60
C SER A 228 3.92 6.20 15.37
N PHE A 229 4.50 6.58 14.26
CA PHE A 229 4.46 5.85 13.01
C PHE A 229 5.72 5.00 12.89
N LEU A 230 5.54 3.79 12.46
CA LEU A 230 6.61 2.81 12.28
C LEU A 230 6.51 2.24 10.87
N THR A 231 7.62 2.20 10.17
CA THR A 231 7.72 1.46 8.91
C THR A 231 8.32 0.08 9.17
N PHE A 232 7.83 -0.93 8.47
CA PHE A 232 8.33 -2.28 8.60
C PHE A 232 9.60 -2.49 7.78
N ASN A 233 10.56 -3.20 8.36
CA ASN A 233 11.69 -3.74 7.60
C ASN A 233 11.28 -5.04 6.92
N GLU A 234 12.01 -5.43 5.87
CA GLU A 234 11.77 -6.67 5.14
C GLU A 234 11.71 -7.93 6.03
N THR A 235 12.47 -7.95 7.11
CA THR A 235 12.50 -9.06 8.08
C THR A 235 11.24 -9.14 8.95
N ALA A 236 10.36 -8.14 8.93
CA ALA A 236 9.12 -8.16 9.67
C ALA A 236 8.02 -9.00 9.00
N TYR A 237 8.13 -9.20 7.68
CA TYR A 237 7.13 -9.89 6.89
C TYR A 237 7.32 -11.41 6.88
N SER A 238 6.22 -12.14 7.01
CA SER A 238 6.24 -13.58 6.76
C SER A 238 6.57 -13.86 5.29
N PRO A 239 7.30 -14.97 4.99
CA PRO A 239 7.81 -15.21 3.63
C PRO A 239 6.74 -15.39 2.55
N THR A 240 5.55 -15.86 2.92
CA THR A 240 4.52 -16.28 1.96
C THR A 240 3.36 -15.29 1.88
N ASN A 241 2.86 -14.86 3.03
CA ASN A 241 1.64 -14.06 3.10
C ASN A 241 1.91 -12.60 3.43
N PHE A 242 3.16 -12.21 3.65
CA PHE A 242 3.55 -10.90 4.13
C PHE A 242 2.86 -10.46 5.42
N ASP A 243 2.40 -11.45 6.22
CA ASP A 243 1.84 -11.14 7.55
C ASP A 243 2.89 -10.47 8.40
N VAL A 244 2.52 -9.41 9.10
CA VAL A 244 3.30 -8.80 10.16
C VAL A 244 2.67 -9.15 11.50
N THR A 245 3.52 -9.57 12.44
CA THR A 245 3.07 -10.01 13.76
C THR A 245 3.81 -9.23 14.83
N PHE A 246 3.08 -8.69 15.78
CA PHE A 246 3.67 -7.99 16.92
C PHE A 246 2.92 -8.28 18.21
N ASP A 247 3.70 -8.37 19.29
CA ASP A 247 3.19 -8.54 20.63
C ASP A 247 2.99 -7.17 21.27
N VAL A 248 1.82 -6.93 21.85
CA VAL A 248 1.45 -5.69 22.52
C VAL A 248 1.32 -5.97 24.01
N THR A 249 1.91 -5.11 24.83
CA THR A 249 1.75 -5.15 26.29
C THR A 249 1.16 -3.84 26.75
N LEU A 250 0.11 -3.95 27.54
CA LEU A 250 -0.49 -2.83 28.28
C LEU A 250 -0.28 -3.04 29.77
N LYS A 251 0.16 -2.02 30.47
CA LYS A 251 0.23 -2.01 31.91
C LYS A 251 -0.47 -0.78 32.44
N GLY A 252 -1.58 -1.00 33.16
CA GLY A 252 -2.31 0.05 33.80
C GLY A 252 -1.86 0.29 35.24
N SER A 253 -1.99 1.53 35.71
CA SER A 253 -2.23 1.84 37.12
C SER A 253 -3.70 2.18 37.33
N GLY A 254 -4.37 2.46 36.25
CA GLY A 254 -5.80 2.61 36.03
C GLY A 254 -6.25 1.76 34.82
N LEU A 255 -7.00 2.36 33.91
CA LEU A 255 -7.37 1.82 32.62
C LEU A 255 -6.44 2.45 31.57
N THR A 256 -5.53 1.69 31.03
CA THR A 256 -4.62 2.15 29.99
C THR A 256 -5.13 1.70 28.63
N ALA A 257 -5.27 2.62 27.70
CA ALA A 257 -5.79 2.36 26.37
C ALA A 257 -4.80 2.79 25.28
N ILE A 258 -4.76 2.02 24.19
CA ILE A 258 -4.00 2.34 23.01
C ILE A 258 -4.91 2.39 21.78
N ALA A 259 -4.57 3.25 20.85
CA ALA A 259 -5.09 3.19 19.50
C ALA A 259 -4.03 2.59 18.56
N LEU A 260 -4.50 1.79 17.65
CA LEU A 260 -3.66 1.11 16.66
C LEU A 260 -4.18 1.42 15.26
N GLY A 261 -3.27 1.75 14.38
CA GLY A 261 -3.55 1.97 12.97
C GLY A 261 -2.56 1.23 12.09
N LEU A 262 -2.94 0.99 10.86
CA LEU A 262 -2.09 0.41 9.84
C LEU A 262 -1.87 1.41 8.72
N LEU A 263 -0.74 1.27 8.04
CA LEU A 263 -0.40 2.04 6.87
C LEU A 263 -0.52 1.10 5.66
N PRO A 264 -1.65 1.09 4.97
CA PRO A 264 -1.81 0.31 3.77
C PRO A 264 -0.92 0.88 2.66
N PRO A 265 -0.44 0.03 1.74
CA PRO A 265 0.31 0.51 0.58
C PRO A 265 -0.57 1.39 -0.30
N GLY A 266 0.07 2.32 -1.01
CA GLY A 266 -0.54 3.00 -2.12
C GLY A 266 -0.64 2.10 -3.36
N VAL A 267 -1.28 2.61 -4.40
CA VAL A 267 -1.31 1.97 -5.73
C VAL A 267 -0.81 2.96 -6.76
N ASP A 268 -0.10 2.43 -7.74
CA ASP A 268 0.24 3.05 -9.00
C ASP A 268 -0.54 2.34 -10.09
N GLY A 269 -1.27 3.04 -10.90
CA GLY A 269 -2.22 2.49 -11.86
C GLY A 269 -2.02 3.00 -13.28
N GLY A 270 -1.98 2.11 -14.27
CA GLY A 270 -1.88 2.50 -15.67
C GLY A 270 -3.04 3.41 -16.11
N ASP A 271 -2.72 4.45 -16.86
CA ASP A 271 -3.60 5.55 -17.23
C ASP A 271 -4.03 5.58 -18.72
N ALA A 272 -3.61 4.61 -19.52
CA ALA A 272 -4.14 4.41 -20.86
C ALA A 272 -5.67 4.30 -20.86
N PRO A 273 -6.37 4.54 -22.00
CA PRO A 273 -7.82 4.39 -22.06
C PRO A 273 -8.33 3.09 -21.51
N ALA A 274 -9.51 3.10 -20.88
CA ALA A 274 -10.08 2.00 -20.14
C ALA A 274 -10.13 0.64 -20.88
N SER A 275 -10.14 0.65 -22.21
CA SER A 275 -10.10 -0.57 -23.02
C SER A 275 -8.80 -1.37 -22.84
N TYR A 276 -7.70 -0.70 -22.48
CA TYR A 276 -6.40 -1.34 -22.22
C TYR A 276 -6.29 -1.95 -20.82
N GLY A 277 -7.34 -1.78 -20.00
CA GLY A 277 -7.36 -2.24 -18.62
C GLY A 277 -6.44 -1.43 -17.71
N ALA A 278 -6.55 -1.66 -16.42
CA ALA A 278 -5.77 -0.95 -15.39
C ALA A 278 -5.00 -1.94 -14.54
N PRO A 279 -3.74 -2.20 -14.80
CA PRO A 279 -2.89 -2.85 -13.83
C PRO A 279 -2.75 -1.95 -12.61
N LEU A 280 -2.55 -2.54 -11.43
CA LEU A 280 -2.21 -1.84 -10.21
C LEU A 280 -0.91 -2.40 -9.66
N HIS A 281 0.03 -1.52 -9.38
CA HIS A 281 1.24 -1.84 -8.65
C HIS A 281 1.15 -1.30 -7.22
N MET A 282 1.50 -2.11 -6.23
CA MET A 282 1.55 -1.66 -4.84
C MET A 282 2.84 -0.89 -4.61
N ILE A 283 2.73 0.31 -4.06
CA ILE A 283 3.87 1.15 -3.73
C ILE A 283 3.84 1.55 -2.26
N ASP A 284 5.03 1.66 -1.68
CA ASP A 284 5.20 2.22 -0.35
C ASP A 284 5.19 3.75 -0.45
N LYS A 285 4.27 4.39 0.27
CA LYS A 285 4.08 5.85 0.23
C LYS A 285 4.62 6.62 1.42
N LEU A 286 5.25 5.96 2.35
CA LEU A 286 5.71 6.67 3.52
C LEU A 286 7.02 7.39 3.25
N ALA A 287 6.94 8.70 3.40
CA ALA A 287 8.13 9.49 3.58
C ALA A 287 8.78 9.14 4.92
N LEU A 288 9.98 8.61 4.88
CA LEU A 288 10.78 8.44 6.09
C LEU A 288 11.25 9.81 6.57
N SER A 289 10.95 10.13 7.81
CA SER A 289 11.75 11.16 8.47
C SER A 289 13.20 10.66 8.56
N SER A 290 14.14 11.56 8.60
CA SER A 290 15.55 11.26 8.82
C SER A 290 15.82 10.67 10.22
N ASP A 291 14.84 9.98 10.77
CA ASP A 291 14.91 9.16 11.95
C ASP A 291 15.55 9.83 13.16
N GLY A 292 14.77 10.62 13.84
CA GLY A 292 15.24 11.24 15.08
C GLY A 292 15.59 10.26 16.21
N ILE A 293 15.24 8.97 16.11
CA ILE A 293 15.40 8.01 17.19
C ILE A 293 16.16 6.77 16.72
N ALA A 294 17.41 6.67 17.13
CA ALA A 294 18.21 5.47 16.93
C ALA A 294 17.66 4.30 17.77
N SER A 295 17.98 3.08 17.35
CA SER A 295 17.75 1.87 18.14
C SER A 295 18.40 1.99 19.51
N SER A 296 17.73 1.49 20.55
CA SER A 296 18.15 1.60 21.94
C SER A 296 18.29 3.02 22.51
N ALA A 297 17.72 4.01 21.82
CA ALA A 297 17.62 5.39 22.28
C ALA A 297 16.21 5.72 22.74
N SER A 298 16.07 6.83 23.44
CA SER A 298 14.78 7.42 23.83
C SER A 298 14.64 8.79 23.19
N ALA A 299 13.42 9.10 22.75
CA ALA A 299 13.01 10.47 22.48
C ALA A 299 12.13 10.94 23.64
N THR A 300 12.47 12.08 24.20
CA THR A 300 11.70 12.73 25.25
C THR A 300 11.31 14.12 24.81
N GLU A 301 10.31 14.69 25.45
CA GLU A 301 9.91 16.08 25.23
C GLU A 301 11.07 17.07 25.47
N ALA A 302 11.93 16.76 26.45
CA ALA A 302 13.04 17.64 26.81
C ALA A 302 14.20 17.59 25.81
N THR A 303 14.36 16.51 25.07
CA THR A 303 15.50 16.27 24.18
C THR A 303 15.16 16.32 22.71
N THR A 304 13.90 16.13 22.35
CA THR A 304 13.40 16.13 20.98
C THR A 304 12.10 16.93 20.89
N ASN A 305 12.03 17.77 19.87
CA ASN A 305 10.75 18.36 19.52
C ASN A 305 9.87 17.27 18.87
N LEU A 306 8.96 16.70 19.63
CA LEU A 306 8.04 15.66 19.17
C LEU A 306 6.86 16.21 18.36
N ASN A 307 6.93 17.44 17.91
CA ASN A 307 5.97 18.01 16.98
C ASN A 307 6.19 17.45 15.58
N THR A 308 5.12 17.28 14.82
CA THR A 308 5.13 16.85 13.42
C THR A 308 6.15 17.62 12.56
N ALA A 309 6.38 18.90 12.82
CA ALA A 309 7.36 19.70 12.11
C ALA A 309 8.82 19.23 12.31
N ALA A 310 9.13 18.57 13.42
CA ALA A 310 10.47 18.02 13.67
C ALA A 310 10.71 16.68 12.94
N TYR A 311 9.64 16.02 12.55
CA TYR A 311 9.64 14.76 11.82
C TYR A 311 9.03 14.95 10.44
N ALA A 312 9.35 16.08 9.81
CA ALA A 312 8.90 16.31 8.44
C ALA A 312 9.36 15.16 7.54
N PRO A 313 8.46 14.63 6.72
CA PRO A 313 8.78 13.52 5.83
C PRO A 313 10.00 13.84 4.97
N GLY A 314 10.97 12.95 4.96
CA GLY A 314 12.23 13.12 4.22
C GLY A 314 12.12 12.88 2.71
N GLY A 315 10.94 12.67 2.18
CA GLY A 315 10.70 12.34 0.78
C GLY A 315 10.10 10.94 0.62
N LEU A 316 9.57 10.68 -0.56
CA LEU A 316 8.98 9.38 -0.89
C LEU A 316 10.02 8.27 -0.82
N ILE A 317 9.63 7.15 -0.24
CA ILE A 317 10.44 5.94 -0.30
C ILE A 317 10.18 5.32 -1.67
N PRO A 318 11.22 5.13 -2.48
CA PRO A 318 11.06 4.38 -3.72
C PRO A 318 10.50 2.98 -3.45
N PRO A 319 9.70 2.40 -4.35
CA PRO A 319 9.25 1.02 -4.21
C PRO A 319 10.42 0.08 -3.92
N THR A 320 10.25 -0.83 -2.97
CA THR A 320 11.32 -1.76 -2.56
C THR A 320 11.75 -2.70 -3.67
N ALA A 321 10.91 -2.91 -4.67
CA ALA A 321 11.24 -3.69 -5.87
C ALA A 321 11.91 -2.85 -6.97
N GLY A 322 12.10 -1.55 -6.76
CA GLY A 322 12.55 -0.61 -7.79
C GLY A 322 11.40 -0.08 -8.65
N PHE A 323 11.73 0.73 -9.66
CA PHE A 323 10.77 1.42 -10.50
C PHE A 323 11.35 1.77 -11.88
N LEU A 324 10.47 2.13 -12.80
CA LEU A 324 10.81 2.60 -14.15
C LEU A 324 11.36 4.02 -14.10
N GLY A 325 12.03 4.44 -15.14
CA GLY A 325 12.48 5.82 -15.29
C GLY A 325 13.48 6.31 -14.26
N THR A 326 13.35 7.56 -13.91
CA THR A 326 14.19 8.28 -12.94
C THR A 326 13.40 8.90 -11.79
N VAL A 327 12.12 9.09 -11.99
CA VAL A 327 11.15 9.58 -11.02
C VAL A 327 10.41 8.38 -10.44
N ALA A 328 10.22 8.35 -9.13
CA ALA A 328 9.47 7.27 -8.50
C ALA A 328 7.96 7.50 -8.66
N PRO A 329 7.17 6.42 -8.81
CA PRO A 329 5.72 6.55 -8.91
C PRO A 329 5.13 7.21 -7.67
N ASP A 330 4.12 8.00 -7.89
CA ASP A 330 3.30 8.53 -6.81
C ASP A 330 2.07 7.62 -6.57
N THR A 331 1.11 7.97 -5.72
CA THR A 331 -0.06 7.11 -5.48
C THR A 331 -1.30 7.68 -6.09
N ASP A 332 -1.97 6.82 -6.81
CA ASP A 332 -3.24 7.10 -7.42
C ASP A 332 -4.42 6.83 -6.49
N PRO A 333 -5.50 7.59 -6.63
CA PRO A 333 -6.78 7.23 -6.03
C PRO A 333 -7.47 6.04 -6.73
N GLY A 334 -6.85 5.49 -7.76
CA GLY A 334 -7.32 4.43 -8.62
C GLY A 334 -6.94 4.69 -10.08
N PRO A 335 -7.44 3.90 -11.04
CA PRO A 335 -7.12 4.10 -12.45
C PRO A 335 -7.49 5.49 -12.96
N GLN A 336 -6.55 6.17 -13.56
CA GLN A 336 -6.66 7.56 -14.04
C GLN A 336 -6.82 7.63 -15.56
N TYR A 337 -7.64 6.77 -16.14
CA TYR A 337 -7.81 6.64 -17.60
C TYR A 337 -7.86 7.97 -18.33
N SER A 338 -6.98 8.17 -19.27
CA SER A 338 -6.95 9.36 -20.10
C SER A 338 -6.67 9.04 -21.58
N TYR A 339 -7.05 9.96 -22.46
CA TYR A 339 -6.83 9.81 -23.89
C TYR A 339 -5.36 10.03 -24.29
N ASP A 340 -4.65 10.79 -23.51
CA ASP A 340 -3.23 11.12 -23.74
C ASP A 340 -2.26 10.26 -22.93
N ALA A 341 -2.80 9.36 -22.08
CA ALA A 341 -2.03 8.58 -21.12
C ALA A 341 -1.16 9.50 -20.26
N MET A 342 -1.82 10.43 -19.59
CA MET A 342 -1.24 11.40 -18.67
C MET A 342 -2.24 11.74 -17.55
N GLY A 343 -3.12 10.80 -17.22
CA GLY A 343 -4.22 11.05 -16.30
C GLY A 343 -3.77 11.27 -14.86
N ASP A 344 -2.78 10.54 -14.40
CA ASP A 344 -2.17 10.60 -13.10
C ASP A 344 -1.22 11.80 -12.93
N ASN A 345 -0.47 12.15 -13.96
CA ASN A 345 0.41 13.33 -13.97
C ASN A 345 -0.28 14.65 -13.58
N ASN A 346 -1.60 14.69 -13.54
CA ASN A 346 -2.40 15.87 -13.20
C ASN A 346 -2.84 15.90 -11.73
N ASN A 347 -2.69 14.82 -11.00
CA ASN A 347 -3.21 14.67 -9.62
C ASN A 347 -2.12 14.76 -8.54
N GLY A 348 -0.87 14.65 -8.92
CA GLY A 348 0.27 14.68 -8.03
C GLY A 348 0.72 16.07 -7.61
N SER A 349 1.80 16.13 -6.89
CA SER A 349 2.52 17.36 -6.55
C SER A 349 2.91 18.06 -7.85
N ALA A 350 2.37 19.24 -8.08
CA ALA A 350 2.47 20.01 -9.30
C ALA A 350 3.84 19.89 -9.99
N GLY A 351 3.89 19.24 -11.14
CA GLY A 351 5.00 19.28 -12.07
C GLY A 351 5.99 18.12 -12.04
N VAL A 352 5.70 17.02 -11.36
CA VAL A 352 6.51 15.81 -11.46
C VAL A 352 5.89 14.90 -12.50
N LEU A 353 6.57 14.69 -13.60
CA LEU A 353 6.22 13.71 -14.62
C LEU A 353 6.87 12.40 -14.23
N GLU A 354 6.09 11.42 -13.84
CA GLU A 354 6.57 10.09 -13.48
C GLU A 354 6.58 9.13 -14.67
N GLU A 355 5.80 9.38 -15.73
CA GLU A 355 5.91 8.67 -17.00
C GLU A 355 7.18 9.05 -17.73
N ASP A 356 8.35 8.71 -17.19
CA ASP A 356 9.65 9.10 -17.73
C ASP A 356 10.52 7.92 -18.20
N ALA A 357 10.02 6.70 -18.18
CA ALA A 357 10.79 5.52 -18.56
C ALA A 357 11.12 5.44 -20.05
N TRP A 358 10.37 6.14 -20.87
CA TRP A 358 10.77 6.27 -22.27
C TRP A 358 11.00 7.76 -22.60
N PRO A 359 12.12 8.35 -22.15
CA PRO A 359 12.34 9.79 -22.18
C PRO A 359 12.33 10.39 -23.60
N ASP A 360 12.62 9.59 -24.62
CA ASP A 360 12.60 10.03 -26.01
C ASP A 360 11.29 9.75 -26.73
N ILE A 361 10.29 9.17 -26.03
CA ILE A 361 9.02 8.80 -26.66
C ILE A 361 8.32 10.03 -27.24
N TYR A 362 8.24 11.11 -26.50
CA TYR A 362 7.66 12.38 -26.97
C TYR A 362 8.50 13.07 -28.04
N LYS A 363 9.80 12.84 -28.08
CA LYS A 363 10.70 13.34 -29.11
C LYS A 363 10.69 12.44 -30.34
N SER A 364 10.67 11.12 -30.15
CA SER A 364 10.73 10.11 -31.20
C SER A 364 9.38 9.92 -31.89
N PHE A 365 8.31 9.97 -31.11
CA PHE A 365 6.96 9.89 -31.61
C PHE A 365 6.36 11.23 -32.01
N SER A 366 7.07 12.29 -31.68
CA SER A 366 6.68 13.49 -32.36
C SER A 366 6.45 13.14 -33.80
N TYR A 367 6.87 11.92 -34.21
CA TYR A 367 6.74 11.91 -35.37
C TYR A 367 6.86 10.89 -36.39
N LYS A 368 7.54 9.99 -36.49
CA LYS A 368 7.73 9.17 -37.71
C LYS A 368 8.41 7.85 -37.45
N ALA A 369 8.00 7.07 -36.53
CA ALA A 369 8.35 5.66 -36.61
C ALA A 369 7.62 5.07 -37.79
N HIS A 370 8.35 4.74 -38.84
CA HIS A 370 7.81 4.01 -39.99
C HIS A 370 7.63 2.56 -39.57
N TYR A 371 6.42 2.18 -39.26
CA TYR A 371 6.09 0.83 -38.87
C TYR A 371 5.70 0.04 -40.12
N MET A 372 6.63 -0.70 -40.63
CA MET A 372 6.37 -1.72 -41.67
C MET A 372 6.54 -3.10 -41.07
N PRO A 373 5.76 -4.11 -41.49
CA PRO A 373 5.97 -5.48 -41.06
C PRO A 373 7.43 -5.90 -41.24
N GLY A 374 8.02 -6.46 -40.17
CA GLY A 374 9.43 -6.84 -40.14
C GLY A 374 10.39 -5.77 -39.64
N ASN A 375 9.97 -4.52 -39.48
CA ASN A 375 10.79 -3.48 -38.83
C ASN A 375 10.98 -3.78 -37.36
N ILE A 376 12.08 -3.32 -36.81
CA ILE A 376 12.44 -3.47 -35.41
C ILE A 376 12.34 -2.11 -34.76
N ILE A 377 11.68 -2.08 -33.57
CA ILE A 377 11.62 -0.92 -32.70
C ILE A 377 12.43 -1.25 -31.46
N ASN A 378 13.38 -0.39 -31.13
CA ASN A 378 14.18 -0.48 -29.92
C ASN A 378 13.85 0.70 -29.01
N ALA A 379 13.59 0.41 -27.74
CA ALA A 379 13.46 1.42 -26.69
C ALA A 379 14.48 1.13 -25.59
N THR A 380 15.28 2.12 -25.25
CA THR A 380 16.14 2.07 -24.07
C THR A 380 15.33 2.58 -22.89
N ILE A 381 15.03 1.68 -21.96
CA ILE A 381 14.19 1.94 -20.79
C ILE A 381 15.08 2.10 -19.56
N PRO A 382 15.22 3.31 -19.01
CA PRO A 382 15.87 3.51 -17.73
C PRO A 382 15.03 2.92 -16.59
N TYR A 383 15.69 2.52 -15.52
CA TYR A 383 15.04 2.03 -14.32
C TYR A 383 15.96 2.16 -13.10
N LYS A 384 15.38 2.15 -11.92
CA LYS A 384 16.10 2.01 -10.65
C LYS A 384 15.71 0.70 -9.99
N GLY A 385 16.65 -0.23 -9.90
CA GLY A 385 16.46 -1.52 -9.25
C GLY A 385 17.44 -1.72 -8.11
N ILE A 386 16.94 -2.17 -6.97
CA ILE A 386 17.76 -2.57 -5.81
C ILE A 386 18.06 -4.07 -5.83
N GLU A 387 17.34 -4.82 -6.61
CA GLU A 387 17.48 -6.26 -6.83
C GLU A 387 17.20 -6.61 -8.29
N ASN A 388 17.49 -7.86 -8.66
CA ASN A 388 17.17 -8.33 -10.01
C ASN A 388 15.65 -8.37 -10.21
N ALA A 389 15.22 -7.83 -11.33
CA ALA A 389 13.83 -7.67 -11.68
C ALA A 389 13.59 -7.96 -13.17
N TYR A 390 12.40 -7.62 -13.66
CA TYR A 390 12.00 -7.77 -15.05
C TYR A 390 11.22 -6.54 -15.51
N ILE A 391 11.32 -6.26 -16.81
CA ILE A 391 10.52 -5.24 -17.47
C ILE A 391 9.77 -5.90 -18.62
N SER A 392 8.47 -5.69 -18.68
CA SER A 392 7.62 -6.03 -19.81
C SER A 392 7.14 -4.76 -20.50
N GLY A 393 7.07 -4.78 -21.82
CA GLY A 393 6.51 -3.69 -22.60
C GLY A 393 5.59 -4.22 -23.70
N TRP A 394 4.52 -3.50 -23.97
CA TRP A 394 3.56 -3.75 -25.04
C TRP A 394 3.45 -2.53 -25.94
N ILE A 395 3.25 -2.75 -27.22
CA ILE A 395 2.83 -1.72 -28.17
C ILE A 395 1.63 -2.28 -28.92
N ASP A 396 0.47 -1.64 -28.83
CA ASP A 396 -0.71 -2.03 -29.59
C ASP A 396 -0.52 -1.70 -31.07
N PHE A 397 0.12 -2.63 -31.80
CA PHE A 397 0.41 -2.48 -33.22
C PHE A 397 -0.82 -2.65 -34.09
N ASN A 398 -1.73 -3.52 -33.69
CA ASN A 398 -2.92 -3.81 -34.48
C ASN A 398 -4.06 -2.79 -34.21
N GLN A 399 -3.86 -1.91 -33.23
CA GLN A 399 -4.78 -0.82 -32.84
C GLN A 399 -6.20 -1.32 -32.53
N ASN A 400 -6.25 -2.51 -31.86
CA ASN A 400 -7.53 -3.09 -31.46
C ASN A 400 -8.02 -2.56 -30.10
N GLY A 401 -7.21 -1.76 -29.41
CA GLY A 401 -7.55 -1.12 -28.14
C GLY A 401 -7.29 -1.99 -26.91
N VAL A 402 -6.49 -3.04 -27.06
CA VAL A 402 -5.99 -3.89 -25.97
C VAL A 402 -4.52 -4.24 -26.23
N PHE A 403 -3.82 -4.66 -25.18
CA PHE A 403 -2.45 -5.16 -25.31
C PHE A 403 -2.46 -6.68 -25.44
N ASP A 404 -2.13 -7.17 -26.63
CA ASP A 404 -2.09 -8.60 -26.92
C ASP A 404 -0.78 -9.26 -26.45
N GLU A 405 -0.81 -10.55 -26.17
CA GLU A 405 0.40 -11.29 -25.81
C GLU A 405 1.48 -11.26 -26.91
N SER A 406 1.07 -11.23 -28.18
CA SER A 406 1.97 -11.15 -29.34
C SER A 406 2.70 -9.81 -29.46
N GLU A 407 2.25 -8.80 -28.73
CA GLU A 407 2.80 -7.45 -28.70
C GLU A 407 3.76 -7.23 -27.53
N ARG A 408 3.87 -8.24 -26.65
CA ARG A 408 4.70 -8.17 -25.46
C ARG A 408 6.15 -8.52 -25.74
N VAL A 409 7.04 -7.74 -25.13
CA VAL A 409 8.45 -8.06 -24.94
C VAL A 409 8.75 -8.04 -23.44
N THR A 410 9.49 -9.03 -22.94
CA THR A 410 9.90 -9.10 -21.54
C THR A 410 11.39 -9.36 -21.45
N VAL A 411 12.11 -8.56 -20.69
CA VAL A 411 13.54 -8.66 -20.46
C VAL A 411 13.87 -8.69 -18.95
N SER A 412 15.06 -9.23 -18.63
CA SER A 412 15.60 -9.09 -17.27
C SER A 412 16.12 -7.68 -17.04
N ALA A 413 15.91 -7.15 -15.85
CA ALA A 413 16.40 -5.87 -15.36
C ALA A 413 17.34 -6.10 -14.15
N PRO A 414 18.66 -6.33 -14.39
CA PRO A 414 19.61 -6.61 -13.31
C PRO A 414 19.83 -5.41 -12.40
N ALA A 415 20.00 -5.65 -11.09
CA ALA A 415 20.22 -4.60 -10.08
C ALA A 415 21.47 -3.73 -10.31
N ASN A 416 22.43 -4.22 -11.08
CA ASN A 416 23.68 -3.50 -11.38
C ASN A 416 23.64 -2.68 -12.67
N GLN A 417 22.49 -2.57 -13.30
CA GLN A 417 22.28 -1.79 -14.52
C GLN A 417 21.24 -0.70 -14.27
N THR A 418 21.26 0.34 -15.08
CA THR A 418 20.33 1.48 -14.99
C THR A 418 19.40 1.59 -16.18
N SER A 419 19.53 0.71 -17.16
CA SER A 419 18.65 0.65 -18.32
C SER A 419 18.72 -0.71 -19.00
N VAL A 420 17.66 -1.04 -19.73
CA VAL A 420 17.60 -2.20 -20.64
C VAL A 420 17.05 -1.78 -21.99
N VAL A 421 17.23 -2.63 -23.00
CA VAL A 421 16.65 -2.41 -24.32
C VAL A 421 15.50 -3.38 -24.52
N LEU A 422 14.30 -2.85 -24.74
CA LEU A 422 13.17 -3.60 -25.27
C LEU A 422 13.21 -3.56 -26.80
N THR A 423 12.98 -4.70 -27.42
CA THR A 423 13.04 -4.85 -28.89
C THR A 423 11.77 -5.50 -29.38
N TRP A 424 10.95 -4.75 -30.11
CA TRP A 424 9.75 -5.27 -30.77
C TRP A 424 9.96 -5.46 -32.26
N GLN A 425 9.33 -6.49 -32.78
CA GLN A 425 9.18 -6.65 -34.21
C GLN A 425 7.77 -6.28 -34.64
N VAL A 426 7.65 -5.33 -35.54
CA VAL A 426 6.35 -4.90 -36.04
C VAL A 426 5.66 -6.02 -36.77
N SER A 427 4.51 -6.46 -36.28
CA SER A 427 3.78 -7.61 -36.83
C SER A 427 2.74 -7.22 -37.89
N VAL A 428 2.27 -5.98 -37.89
CA VAL A 428 1.16 -5.53 -38.75
C VAL A 428 1.45 -4.16 -39.35
N SER A 429 1.13 -3.92 -40.58
CA SER A 429 1.10 -2.58 -41.15
C SER A 429 -0.32 -2.02 -41.04
N ARG A 430 -0.48 -0.88 -40.42
CA ARG A 430 -1.75 -0.18 -40.44
C ARG A 430 -1.61 1.34 -40.63
N VAL A 431 -2.72 1.96 -40.84
CA VAL A 431 -2.88 3.37 -41.16
C VAL A 431 -2.44 4.25 -39.98
N ILE A 432 -1.96 5.45 -40.29
CA ILE A 432 -1.59 6.48 -39.33
C ILE A 432 -2.66 6.65 -38.25
N ARG A 433 -2.40 6.24 -37.04
CA ARG A 433 -3.27 6.46 -35.87
C ARG A 433 -2.43 6.53 -34.60
N SER A 434 -2.98 7.17 -33.59
CA SER A 434 -2.44 7.04 -32.24
C SER A 434 -2.75 5.67 -31.69
N THR A 435 -1.80 5.11 -31.01
CA THR A 435 -1.91 3.89 -30.21
C THR A 435 -1.18 4.07 -28.90
N TYR A 436 -1.08 3.02 -28.11
CA TYR A 436 -0.54 3.09 -26.76
C TYR A 436 0.59 2.11 -26.56
N VAL A 437 1.44 2.45 -25.60
CA VAL A 437 2.51 1.62 -25.05
C VAL A 437 2.23 1.47 -23.58
N ARG A 438 2.46 0.30 -23.03
CA ARG A 438 2.53 0.04 -21.59
C ARG A 438 3.85 -0.55 -21.24
N LEU A 439 4.50 -0.03 -20.20
CA LEU A 439 5.70 -0.55 -19.58
C LEU A 439 5.35 -1.00 -18.17
N ARG A 440 5.90 -2.13 -17.74
CA ARG A 440 5.70 -2.65 -16.38
C ARG A 440 7.01 -3.17 -15.82
N TYR A 441 7.32 -2.81 -14.60
CA TYR A 441 8.47 -3.27 -13.84
C TYR A 441 8.02 -4.08 -12.64
N ALA A 442 8.60 -5.26 -12.40
CA ALA A 442 8.40 -6.00 -11.16
C ALA A 442 9.55 -6.95 -10.86
N LYS A 443 9.72 -7.30 -9.59
CA LYS A 443 10.68 -8.30 -9.11
C LYS A 443 10.45 -9.68 -9.73
N ASN A 444 9.20 -10.13 -9.82
CA ASN A 444 8.85 -11.44 -10.33
C ASN A 444 8.35 -11.32 -11.78
N ARG A 445 8.94 -12.08 -12.67
CA ARG A 445 8.55 -12.10 -14.08
C ARG A 445 7.07 -12.41 -14.30
N ALA A 446 6.52 -13.32 -13.49
CA ALA A 446 5.12 -13.77 -13.64
C ALA A 446 4.11 -12.63 -13.41
N ASP A 447 4.44 -11.66 -12.55
CA ASP A 447 3.54 -10.59 -12.16
C ASP A 447 3.28 -9.59 -13.30
N ILE A 448 4.18 -9.53 -14.29
CA ILE A 448 4.13 -8.58 -15.41
C ILE A 448 4.01 -9.27 -16.78
N LEU A 449 3.54 -10.50 -16.84
CA LEU A 449 3.24 -11.17 -18.13
C LEU A 449 1.85 -10.80 -18.66
N SER A 450 0.95 -10.37 -17.79
CA SER A 450 -0.33 -9.79 -18.16
C SER A 450 -0.24 -8.27 -18.22
N PRO A 451 -0.91 -7.60 -19.16
CA PRO A 451 -0.93 -6.14 -19.20
C PRO A 451 -1.85 -5.53 -18.14
N THR A 452 -2.69 -6.33 -17.45
CA THR A 452 -3.77 -5.84 -16.58
C THR A 452 -3.77 -6.43 -15.17
N SER A 453 -2.85 -7.36 -14.85
CA SER A 453 -2.79 -7.97 -13.51
C SER A 453 -2.27 -6.99 -12.47
N SER A 454 -2.74 -7.14 -11.23
CA SER A 454 -2.16 -6.44 -10.08
C SER A 454 -0.83 -7.06 -9.67
N THR A 455 0.03 -6.25 -9.06
CA THR A 455 1.42 -6.60 -8.74
C THR A 455 1.77 -6.09 -7.33
N PRO A 456 2.46 -6.89 -6.50
CA PRO A 456 2.78 -6.51 -5.12
C PRO A 456 3.93 -5.49 -5.00
N GLY A 457 4.39 -4.91 -6.09
CA GLY A 457 5.44 -3.89 -6.10
C GLY A 457 5.84 -3.52 -7.52
N GLY A 458 6.75 -2.57 -7.67
CA GLY A 458 7.18 -2.07 -8.98
C GLY A 458 6.32 -0.92 -9.47
N GLU A 459 6.16 -0.78 -10.78
CA GLU A 459 5.52 0.35 -11.42
C GLU A 459 4.92 -0.01 -12.78
N VAL A 460 3.94 0.78 -13.21
CA VAL A 460 3.41 0.77 -14.58
C VAL A 460 3.46 2.18 -15.16
N GLU A 461 3.92 2.31 -16.39
CA GLU A 461 3.84 3.55 -17.15
C GLU A 461 3.13 3.32 -18.49
N ASP A 462 2.26 4.24 -18.86
CA ASP A 462 1.54 4.24 -20.11
C ASP A 462 1.92 5.44 -20.99
N HIS A 463 2.07 5.21 -22.28
CA HIS A 463 2.41 6.28 -23.19
C HIS A 463 1.53 6.22 -24.45
N ARG A 464 1.10 7.38 -24.91
CA ARG A 464 0.42 7.50 -26.19
C ARG A 464 1.40 7.80 -27.30
N ILE A 465 1.32 7.05 -28.39
CA ILE A 465 2.20 7.16 -29.55
C ILE A 465 1.44 7.28 -30.85
N TYR A 466 2.13 7.76 -31.89
CA TYR A 466 1.61 7.78 -33.27
C TYR A 466 2.36 6.75 -34.12
N ILE A 467 1.61 5.82 -34.69
CA ILE A 467 2.13 4.91 -35.71
C ILE A 467 1.84 5.53 -37.08
N GLN A 468 2.90 5.76 -37.86
CA GLN A 468 2.77 6.25 -39.21
C GLN A 468 2.97 5.08 -40.17
N GLY A 469 1.92 4.72 -40.90
CA GLY A 469 2.03 3.72 -42.00
C GLY A 469 2.89 4.22 -43.16
N PRO A 470 3.26 3.31 -44.10
CA PRO A 470 4.03 3.68 -45.27
C PRO A 470 3.28 4.76 -46.05
N THR A 471 3.99 5.81 -46.43
CA THR A 471 3.47 6.82 -47.33
C THR A 471 3.28 6.12 -48.68
N ILE A 472 2.05 5.82 -49.10
CA ILE A 472 1.75 5.39 -50.43
C ILE A 472 2.00 6.59 -51.31
N SER A 473 3.18 6.68 -51.89
CA SER A 473 3.40 7.60 -52.99
C SER A 473 2.47 7.16 -54.11
N ASN A 474 1.44 7.93 -54.35
CA ASN A 474 0.49 7.65 -55.43
C ASN A 474 1.19 7.98 -56.76
N PRO A 475 1.65 7.02 -57.53
CA PRO A 475 2.41 7.28 -58.77
C PRO A 475 1.58 7.92 -59.85
N THR A 476 0.27 8.09 -59.63
CA THR A 476 -0.66 8.65 -60.63
C THR A 476 -0.75 10.17 -60.66
N ILE A 477 -0.18 10.88 -59.69
CA ILE A 477 -0.25 12.36 -59.69
C ILE A 477 0.91 13.00 -60.45
N GLU A 478 2.08 12.36 -60.48
CA GLU A 478 3.22 12.90 -61.25
C GLU A 478 3.09 12.79 -62.77
N ASN A 479 2.30 11.88 -63.30
CA ASN A 479 2.12 11.71 -64.74
C ASN A 479 1.05 12.63 -65.36
N ARG A 480 0.24 13.38 -64.54
CA ARG A 480 -0.69 14.36 -65.06
C ARG A 480 -0.10 15.79 -65.21
N ALA A 481 1.01 16.07 -64.57
CA ALA A 481 1.67 17.39 -64.64
C ALA A 481 2.64 17.51 -65.84
N ARG A 482 2.93 16.44 -66.55
CA ARG A 482 3.82 16.45 -67.72
C ARG A 482 3.11 16.35 -69.09
N ARG A 483 1.78 16.48 -69.09
CA ARG A 483 1.01 16.53 -70.32
C ARG A 483 0.13 17.79 -70.39
N LYS A 484 0.72 18.95 -70.30
CA LYS A 484 0.21 20.21 -70.81
C LYS A 484 1.34 21.03 -71.42
#